data_ab770ad2acf7d2397a98e79190b813c1
#
_entry.id   ab770ad2acf7d2397a98e79190b813c1
#
_cell.length_a   1.000
_cell.length_b   1.000
_cell.length_c   1.000
_cell.angle_alpha   90.00
_cell.angle_beta   90.00
_cell.angle_gamma   90.00
#
_symmetry.space_group_name_H-M   'P 1'
#
loop_
_entity.id
_entity.type
_entity.pdbx_description
1 polymer ?
#
loop_
_entity_poly.entity_id
_entity_poly.type
_entity_poly.pdbx_seq_one_letter_code
_entity_poly.pdbx_strand_id
1 'polypeptide(L)'
;MEESLWKTERVPGDVKLAIGRAGEGPDPVVCLHGITAQHRAFNAAARYFGPSRGLVGVDLRGRGDSDKPESGYSLEAHATDVVRILDYLGLQSAVLAGHSMGGFVALKSALMFPDRVRALILLDGGWPRVESTPSEMTEEERQEAAALEAGLARAFKRLDMTFESPEAYLDFWFPGQNLKMDDLPRDLADYYLYDLGEVEGGYRPKASRVAAEADSPSVSSTSPAAEEMRGVGCPVALVRASQGFFPGSDPLISDEVRDMMAGPLDIRTEILLEGANHYTMLWPEYTRVWAPEVFDPPFWSR
;
A
#
# COMPACT_ATOMS: atom_id res chain seq x y z
N MET A 1 2.13 -28.69 -9.52
CA MET A 1 1.65 -27.41 -8.94
C MET A 1 2.89 -26.64 -8.52
N GLU A 2 3.08 -25.48 -9.08
CA GLU A 2 4.15 -24.56 -8.65
C GLU A 2 3.85 -24.05 -7.24
N GLU A 3 4.88 -24.01 -6.40
CA GLU A 3 4.76 -23.60 -5.00
C GLU A 3 4.24 -22.14 -4.91
N SER A 4 3.36 -21.85 -3.95
CA SER A 4 2.84 -20.50 -3.74
C SER A 4 4.00 -19.54 -3.44
N LEU A 5 4.00 -18.35 -4.07
CA LEU A 5 5.00 -17.31 -3.80
C LEU A 5 5.03 -16.90 -2.32
N TRP A 6 3.90 -16.95 -1.66
CA TRP A 6 3.73 -16.56 -0.26
C TRP A 6 3.37 -17.75 0.63
N LYS A 7 4.12 -17.92 1.72
CA LYS A 7 3.73 -18.77 2.84
C LYS A 7 2.90 -17.93 3.81
N THR A 8 1.61 -18.22 3.90
CA THR A 8 0.67 -17.46 4.73
C THR A 8 0.67 -17.94 6.17
N GLU A 9 0.68 -17.01 7.12
CA GLU A 9 0.63 -17.22 8.57
C GLU A 9 -0.40 -16.29 9.21
N ARG A 10 -0.85 -16.64 10.43
CA ARG A 10 -1.79 -15.81 11.21
C ARG A 10 -1.10 -15.30 12.47
N VAL A 11 -0.94 -14.01 12.59
CA VAL A 11 -0.41 -13.34 13.79
C VAL A 11 -1.53 -13.25 14.83
N PRO A 12 -1.34 -13.82 16.04
CA PRO A 12 -2.37 -13.81 17.08
C PRO A 12 -2.57 -12.42 17.69
N GLY A 13 -3.73 -12.19 18.30
CA GLY A 13 -4.11 -10.96 18.98
C GLY A 13 -5.63 -10.78 18.97
N ASP A 14 -6.12 -9.67 19.52
CA ASP A 14 -7.56 -9.33 19.52
C ASP A 14 -8.10 -9.21 18.10
N VAL A 15 -7.31 -8.66 17.19
CA VAL A 15 -7.49 -8.71 15.74
C VAL A 15 -6.40 -9.61 15.18
N LYS A 16 -6.76 -10.79 14.68
CA LYS A 16 -5.80 -11.70 14.04
C LYS A 16 -5.44 -11.18 12.65
N LEU A 17 -4.15 -11.06 12.38
CA LEU A 17 -3.65 -10.54 11.12
C LEU A 17 -3.11 -11.68 10.25
N ALA A 18 -3.42 -11.66 8.97
CA ALA A 18 -2.78 -12.53 8.00
C ALA A 18 -1.53 -11.84 7.45
N ILE A 19 -0.44 -12.61 7.37
CA ILE A 19 0.79 -12.18 6.70
C ILE A 19 1.19 -13.25 5.69
N GLY A 20 1.81 -12.81 4.59
CA GLY A 20 2.50 -13.68 3.64
C GLY A 20 4.00 -13.48 3.77
N ARG A 21 4.78 -14.57 3.79
CA ARG A 21 6.24 -14.51 3.74
C ARG A 21 6.73 -15.02 2.40
N ALA A 22 7.59 -14.24 1.74
CA ALA A 22 8.24 -14.61 0.49
C ALA A 22 9.76 -14.56 0.68
N GLY A 23 10.42 -15.72 0.52
CA GLY A 23 11.85 -15.88 0.80
C GLY A 23 12.19 -15.96 2.28
N GLU A 24 13.47 -16.22 2.57
CA GLU A 24 13.98 -16.51 3.93
C GLU A 24 15.12 -15.57 4.36
N GLY A 25 15.22 -14.38 3.78
CA GLY A 25 16.25 -13.41 4.15
C GLY A 25 16.16 -13.04 5.65
N PRO A 26 17.31 -12.85 6.34
CA PRO A 26 17.32 -12.57 7.78
C PRO A 26 16.73 -11.20 8.13
N ASP A 27 16.48 -10.36 7.16
CA ASP A 27 16.18 -8.94 7.29
C ASP A 27 15.06 -8.53 6.34
N PRO A 28 13.85 -9.13 6.51
CA PRO A 28 12.77 -8.94 5.56
C PRO A 28 12.24 -7.51 5.55
N VAL A 29 11.77 -7.08 4.38
CA VAL A 29 11.01 -5.82 4.26
C VAL A 29 9.53 -6.12 4.54
N VAL A 30 8.93 -5.34 5.43
CA VAL A 30 7.50 -5.44 5.74
C VAL A 30 6.71 -4.54 4.80
N CYS A 31 5.81 -5.13 4.02
CA CYS A 31 5.06 -4.48 2.95
C CYS A 31 3.61 -4.21 3.38
N LEU A 32 3.18 -2.95 3.28
CA LEU A 32 1.89 -2.43 3.72
C LEU A 32 1.13 -1.89 2.50
N HIS A 33 -0.02 -2.45 2.21
CA HIS A 33 -0.80 -2.16 1.00
C HIS A 33 -1.75 -0.95 1.14
N GLY A 34 -2.36 -0.54 0.03
CA GLY A 34 -3.34 0.55 -0.05
C GLY A 34 -4.70 0.20 0.58
N ILE A 35 -5.56 1.22 0.70
CA ILE A 35 -6.79 1.22 1.50
C ILE A 35 -7.78 0.08 1.23
N THR A 36 -7.85 -0.42 -0.01
CA THR A 36 -8.76 -1.51 -0.40
C THR A 36 -8.02 -2.72 -0.99
N ALA A 37 -6.70 -2.75 -0.87
CA ALA A 37 -5.85 -3.80 -1.41
C ALA A 37 -5.56 -4.91 -0.37
N GLN A 38 -4.56 -5.73 -0.61
CA GLN A 38 -4.08 -6.82 0.22
C GLN A 38 -2.61 -7.14 -0.12
N HIS A 39 -1.96 -8.02 0.64
CA HIS A 39 -0.50 -8.21 0.56
C HIS A 39 0.03 -8.64 -0.83
N ARG A 40 -0.78 -9.30 -1.66
CA ARG A 40 -0.33 -9.72 -3.00
C ARG A 40 -0.18 -8.55 -3.99
N ALA A 41 -0.51 -7.32 -3.59
CA ALA A 41 -0.10 -6.12 -4.31
C ALA A 41 1.43 -6.05 -4.50
N PHE A 42 2.19 -6.72 -3.63
CA PHE A 42 3.66 -6.80 -3.70
C PHE A 42 4.18 -8.07 -4.38
N ASN A 43 3.37 -8.81 -5.15
CA ASN A 43 3.78 -10.04 -5.83
C ASN A 43 5.03 -9.83 -6.70
N ALA A 44 5.07 -8.77 -7.50
CA ALA A 44 6.23 -8.49 -8.36
C ALA A 44 7.50 -8.23 -7.54
N ALA A 45 7.40 -7.44 -6.46
CA ALA A 45 8.53 -7.19 -5.56
C ALA A 45 8.98 -8.48 -4.85
N ALA A 46 8.03 -9.29 -4.39
CA ALA A 46 8.32 -10.57 -3.74
C ALA A 46 9.02 -11.56 -4.67
N ARG A 47 8.61 -11.62 -5.92
CA ARG A 47 9.26 -12.46 -6.92
C ARG A 47 10.68 -12.01 -7.24
N TYR A 48 10.90 -10.71 -7.27
CA TYR A 48 12.19 -10.13 -7.60
C TYR A 48 13.20 -10.21 -6.45
N PHE A 49 12.78 -9.87 -5.23
CA PHE A 49 13.65 -9.73 -4.05
C PHE A 49 13.44 -10.78 -2.97
N GLY A 50 12.29 -11.47 -2.97
CA GLY A 50 12.01 -12.48 -1.96
C GLY A 50 13.16 -13.46 -1.75
N PRO A 51 13.74 -14.05 -2.82
CA PRO A 51 14.81 -15.02 -2.69
C PRO A 51 16.07 -14.50 -1.97
N SER A 52 16.38 -13.22 -2.10
CA SER A 52 17.63 -12.64 -1.57
C SER A 52 17.46 -11.94 -0.22
N ARG A 53 16.29 -11.33 0.04
CA ARG A 53 16.06 -10.51 1.23
C ARG A 53 14.94 -11.00 2.13
N GLY A 54 13.94 -11.64 1.57
CA GLY A 54 12.68 -11.92 2.22
C GLY A 54 11.76 -10.68 2.25
N LEU A 55 10.50 -10.91 2.00
CA LEU A 55 9.43 -9.92 2.19
C LEU A 55 8.36 -10.50 3.10
N VAL A 56 7.75 -9.63 3.89
CA VAL A 56 6.57 -9.93 4.69
C VAL A 56 5.44 -9.01 4.21
N GLY A 57 4.54 -9.53 3.41
CA GLY A 57 3.34 -8.82 3.01
C GLY A 57 2.27 -8.92 4.10
N VAL A 58 1.70 -7.80 4.50
CA VAL A 58 0.68 -7.74 5.55
C VAL A 58 -0.69 -7.53 4.93
N ASP A 59 -1.67 -8.37 5.28
CA ASP A 59 -3.07 -7.97 5.13
C ASP A 59 -3.43 -7.09 6.34
N LEU A 60 -3.59 -5.79 6.11
CA LEU A 60 -3.98 -4.87 7.17
C LEU A 60 -5.36 -5.27 7.74
N ARG A 61 -5.62 -4.92 9.02
CA ARG A 61 -6.94 -5.18 9.64
C ARG A 61 -8.08 -4.75 8.71
N GLY A 62 -9.10 -5.57 8.57
CA GLY A 62 -10.23 -5.30 7.67
C GLY A 62 -10.00 -5.67 6.20
N ARG A 63 -8.81 -6.21 5.82
CA ARG A 63 -8.45 -6.53 4.43
C ARG A 63 -7.92 -7.96 4.30
N GLY A 64 -7.96 -8.47 3.08
CA GLY A 64 -7.48 -9.81 2.76
C GLY A 64 -8.04 -10.87 3.70
N ASP A 65 -7.17 -11.72 4.24
CA ASP A 65 -7.54 -12.76 5.19
C ASP A 65 -7.39 -12.34 6.67
N SER A 66 -7.04 -11.08 6.96
CA SER A 66 -7.08 -10.53 8.32
C SER A 66 -8.50 -10.39 8.85
N ASP A 67 -8.66 -10.39 10.18
CA ASP A 67 -9.95 -10.16 10.83
C ASP A 67 -10.52 -8.79 10.47
N LYS A 68 -11.84 -8.69 10.47
CA LYS A 68 -12.62 -7.51 10.06
C LYS A 68 -13.51 -7.03 11.22
N PRO A 69 -12.92 -6.42 12.27
CA PRO A 69 -13.70 -5.88 13.37
C PRO A 69 -14.65 -4.78 12.88
N GLU A 70 -15.71 -4.51 13.63
CA GLU A 70 -16.69 -3.46 13.32
C GLU A 70 -16.15 -2.04 13.54
N SER A 71 -15.04 -1.89 14.28
CA SER A 71 -14.41 -0.61 14.63
C SER A 71 -12.94 -0.78 14.97
N GLY A 72 -12.26 0.31 15.33
CA GLY A 72 -10.85 0.28 15.72
C GLY A 72 -9.92 0.39 14.52
N TYR A 73 -10.30 1.19 13.54
CA TYR A 73 -9.50 1.53 12.38
C TYR A 73 -8.93 2.93 12.56
N SER A 74 -7.62 3.07 12.51
CA SER A 74 -6.88 4.34 12.49
C SER A 74 -5.41 4.08 12.17
N LEU A 75 -4.64 5.10 11.83
CA LEU A 75 -3.19 4.97 11.62
C LEU A 75 -2.47 4.43 12.86
N GLU A 76 -2.88 4.84 14.06
CA GLU A 76 -2.32 4.36 15.33
C GLU A 76 -2.59 2.87 15.54
N ALA A 77 -3.78 2.42 15.20
CA ALA A 77 -4.15 1.01 15.30
C ALA A 77 -3.34 0.15 14.31
N HIS A 78 -3.19 0.62 13.07
CA HIS A 78 -2.34 -0.04 12.07
C HIS A 78 -0.87 -0.04 12.46
N ALA A 79 -0.33 1.07 12.97
CA ALA A 79 1.06 1.16 13.45
C ALA A 79 1.32 0.19 14.61
N THR A 80 0.38 0.05 15.53
CA THR A 80 0.44 -0.94 16.62
C THR A 80 0.41 -2.37 16.08
N ASP A 81 -0.39 -2.63 15.06
CA ASP A 81 -0.41 -3.92 14.38
C ASP A 81 0.94 -4.25 13.71
N VAL A 82 1.59 -3.27 13.10
CA VAL A 82 2.94 -3.45 12.54
C VAL A 82 3.93 -3.90 13.62
N VAL A 83 3.95 -3.22 14.76
CA VAL A 83 4.84 -3.62 15.88
C VAL A 83 4.54 -5.03 16.37
N ARG A 84 3.26 -5.39 16.50
CA ARG A 84 2.87 -6.75 16.90
C ARG A 84 3.32 -7.81 15.89
N ILE A 85 3.31 -7.48 14.59
CA ILE A 85 3.86 -8.37 13.55
C ILE A 85 5.36 -8.50 13.71
N LEU A 86 6.10 -7.41 13.97
CA LEU A 86 7.54 -7.46 14.22
C LEU A 86 7.86 -8.34 15.44
N ASP A 87 7.10 -8.21 16.53
CA ASP A 87 7.26 -9.03 17.74
C ASP A 87 7.00 -10.52 17.45
N TYR A 88 5.94 -10.83 16.70
CA TYR A 88 5.63 -12.20 16.29
C TYR A 88 6.74 -12.84 15.44
N LEU A 89 7.38 -12.03 14.59
CA LEU A 89 8.49 -12.47 13.73
C LEU A 89 9.84 -12.47 14.45
N GLY A 90 9.92 -11.99 15.71
CA GLY A 90 11.15 -11.85 16.46
C GLY A 90 12.08 -10.76 15.93
N LEU A 91 11.55 -9.78 15.20
CA LEU A 91 12.29 -8.67 14.62
C LEU A 91 12.34 -7.48 15.58
N GLN A 92 13.53 -7.01 15.92
CA GLN A 92 13.69 -5.80 16.73
C GLN A 92 13.23 -4.57 15.95
N SER A 93 13.59 -4.48 14.68
CA SER A 93 13.20 -3.39 13.77
C SER A 93 13.15 -3.90 12.35
N ALA A 94 12.45 -3.18 11.47
CA ALA A 94 12.35 -3.55 10.06
C ALA A 94 12.37 -2.31 9.14
N VAL A 95 12.59 -2.56 7.85
CA VAL A 95 12.28 -1.61 6.77
C VAL A 95 10.81 -1.79 6.44
N LEU A 96 10.06 -0.68 6.36
CA LEU A 96 8.65 -0.69 5.99
C LEU A 96 8.48 -0.15 4.57
N ALA A 97 7.87 -0.93 3.69
CA ALA A 97 7.47 -0.50 2.35
C ALA A 97 5.96 -0.29 2.33
N GLY A 98 5.51 0.94 2.15
CA GLY A 98 4.10 1.29 2.18
C GLY A 98 3.60 1.88 0.87
N HIS A 99 2.58 1.27 0.27
CA HIS A 99 1.90 1.79 -0.91
C HIS A 99 0.61 2.50 -0.50
N SER A 100 0.37 3.71 -1.05
CA SER A 100 -0.87 4.44 -0.79
C SER A 100 -1.10 4.60 0.72
N MET A 101 -2.25 4.18 1.27
CA MET A 101 -2.53 4.17 2.70
C MET A 101 -1.41 3.47 3.51
N GLY A 102 -0.80 2.41 2.99
CA GLY A 102 0.34 1.76 3.63
C GLY A 102 1.53 2.68 3.87
N GLY A 103 1.73 3.70 3.04
CA GLY A 103 2.75 4.75 3.25
C GLY A 103 2.46 5.60 4.49
N PHE A 104 1.19 5.97 4.71
CA PHE A 104 0.78 6.69 5.94
C PHE A 104 0.92 5.81 7.17
N VAL A 105 0.58 4.52 7.07
CA VAL A 105 0.79 3.55 8.17
C VAL A 105 2.29 3.42 8.48
N ALA A 106 3.14 3.34 7.47
CA ALA A 106 4.59 3.26 7.63
C ALA A 106 5.17 4.51 8.31
N LEU A 107 4.76 5.71 7.87
CA LEU A 107 5.13 6.99 8.51
C LEU A 107 4.66 7.03 9.97
N LYS A 108 3.40 6.69 10.22
CA LYS A 108 2.85 6.68 11.59
C LYS A 108 3.59 5.68 12.48
N SER A 109 3.99 4.54 11.93
CA SER A 109 4.82 3.55 12.66
C SER A 109 6.18 4.12 13.02
N ALA A 110 6.84 4.85 12.12
CA ALA A 110 8.13 5.48 12.38
C ALA A 110 8.02 6.60 13.43
N LEU A 111 6.93 7.37 13.42
CA LEU A 111 6.66 8.42 14.41
C LEU A 111 6.36 7.87 15.81
N MET A 112 5.53 6.81 15.90
CA MET A 112 5.14 6.22 17.18
C MET A 112 6.18 5.29 17.78
N PHE A 113 6.93 4.59 16.93
CA PHE A 113 7.86 3.52 17.31
C PHE A 113 9.20 3.66 16.58
N PRO A 114 9.95 4.77 16.77
CA PRO A 114 11.15 5.08 15.98
C PRO A 114 12.22 3.97 16.06
N ASP A 115 12.37 3.31 17.19
CA ASP A 115 13.34 2.23 17.38
C ASP A 115 12.95 0.93 16.64
N ARG A 116 11.71 0.84 16.14
CA ARG A 116 11.19 -0.33 15.44
C ARG A 116 11.22 -0.18 13.89
N VAL A 117 11.57 1.02 13.39
CA VAL A 117 11.57 1.33 11.95
C VAL A 117 12.95 1.82 11.53
N ARG A 118 13.65 1.03 10.69
CA ARG A 118 15.00 1.37 10.22
C ARG A 118 15.02 2.26 8.99
N ALA A 119 14.04 2.12 8.13
CA ALA A 119 13.90 2.89 6.91
C ALA A 119 12.47 2.80 6.38
N LEU A 120 12.09 3.77 5.57
CA LEU A 120 10.79 3.80 4.88
C LEU A 120 10.99 3.74 3.37
N ILE A 121 10.14 2.95 2.71
CA ILE A 121 9.96 2.96 1.26
C ILE A 121 8.51 3.41 1.03
N LEU A 122 8.34 4.66 0.62
CA LEU A 122 7.04 5.25 0.36
C LEU A 122 6.73 5.13 -1.14
N LEU A 123 5.72 4.33 -1.46
CA LEU A 123 5.28 4.05 -2.81
C LEU A 123 3.97 4.80 -3.05
N ASP A 124 4.05 5.96 -3.64
CA ASP A 124 2.91 6.84 -3.97
C ASP A 124 1.93 7.00 -2.79
N GLY A 125 2.48 7.32 -1.61
CA GLY A 125 1.72 7.42 -0.36
C GLY A 125 2.51 8.11 0.74
N GLY A 126 1.81 8.51 1.81
CA GLY A 126 2.43 9.12 2.97
C GLY A 126 2.72 10.62 2.81
N TRP A 127 1.97 11.32 1.96
CA TRP A 127 2.08 12.78 1.84
C TRP A 127 1.55 13.51 3.09
N PRO A 128 1.99 14.76 3.35
CA PRO A 128 1.53 15.51 4.49
C PRO A 128 0.05 15.92 4.37
N ARG A 129 -0.61 16.08 5.51
CA ARG A 129 -1.93 16.68 5.56
C ARG A 129 -1.84 18.13 5.06
N VAL A 130 -2.74 18.49 4.15
CA VAL A 130 -2.97 19.88 3.75
C VAL A 130 -3.86 20.55 4.81
N GLU A 131 -3.40 21.66 5.38
CA GLU A 131 -4.10 22.38 6.45
C GLU A 131 -5.07 23.46 5.94
N SER A 132 -5.34 23.49 4.64
CA SER A 132 -6.26 24.47 4.04
C SER A 132 -7.71 24.09 4.30
N THR A 133 -8.54 25.08 4.69
CA THR A 133 -10.00 24.88 4.66
C THR A 133 -10.50 24.89 3.22
N PRO A 134 -11.63 24.25 2.89
CA PRO A 134 -12.15 24.24 1.50
C PRO A 134 -12.33 25.62 0.88
N SER A 135 -12.52 26.67 1.69
CA SER A 135 -12.63 28.07 1.24
C SER A 135 -11.26 28.73 0.94
N GLU A 136 -10.18 28.19 1.48
CA GLU A 136 -8.81 28.67 1.30
C GLU A 136 -8.06 27.92 0.21
N MET A 137 -8.56 26.76 -0.20
CA MET A 137 -7.97 25.95 -1.26
C MET A 137 -7.95 26.69 -2.59
N THR A 138 -6.85 26.59 -3.29
CA THR A 138 -6.73 26.99 -4.70
C THR A 138 -7.62 26.13 -5.59
N GLU A 139 -7.80 26.51 -6.83
CA GLU A 139 -8.55 25.69 -7.80
C GLU A 139 -7.84 24.35 -8.07
N GLU A 140 -6.51 24.36 -8.08
CA GLU A 140 -5.68 23.17 -8.27
C GLU A 140 -5.83 22.18 -7.08
N GLU A 141 -5.68 22.65 -5.85
CA GLU A 141 -5.90 21.83 -4.64
C GLU A 141 -7.33 21.24 -4.59
N ARG A 142 -8.35 21.97 -5.06
CA ARG A 142 -9.72 21.45 -5.17
C ARG A 142 -9.83 20.35 -6.21
N GLN A 143 -9.14 20.46 -7.34
CA GLN A 143 -9.12 19.44 -8.40
C GLN A 143 -8.39 18.17 -7.93
N GLU A 144 -7.26 18.31 -7.25
CA GLU A 144 -6.52 17.19 -6.65
C GLU A 144 -7.38 16.45 -5.60
N ALA A 145 -8.02 17.19 -4.70
CA ALA A 145 -8.92 16.60 -3.70
C ALA A 145 -10.10 15.87 -4.36
N ALA A 146 -10.70 16.43 -5.41
CA ALA A 146 -11.79 15.81 -6.15
C ALA A 146 -11.33 14.54 -6.90
N ALA A 147 -10.12 14.53 -7.46
CA ALA A 147 -9.54 13.36 -8.12
C ALA A 147 -9.27 12.23 -7.12
N LEU A 148 -8.75 12.55 -5.93
CA LEU A 148 -8.55 11.60 -4.83
C LEU A 148 -9.91 11.01 -4.39
N GLU A 149 -10.91 11.85 -4.17
CA GLU A 149 -12.25 11.42 -3.77
C GLU A 149 -12.89 10.50 -4.82
N ALA A 150 -12.80 10.86 -6.11
CA ALA A 150 -13.32 10.04 -7.21
C ALA A 150 -12.63 8.67 -7.31
N GLY A 151 -11.31 8.63 -7.12
CA GLY A 151 -10.53 7.40 -7.08
C GLY A 151 -10.95 6.48 -5.92
N LEU A 152 -11.08 7.04 -4.72
CA LEU A 152 -11.55 6.32 -3.54
C LEU A 152 -13.00 5.84 -3.72
N ALA A 153 -13.89 6.67 -4.22
CA ALA A 153 -15.30 6.31 -4.46
C ALA A 153 -15.43 5.12 -5.42
N ARG A 154 -14.62 5.08 -6.49
CA ARG A 154 -14.57 3.94 -7.40
C ARG A 154 -14.05 2.68 -6.69
N ALA A 155 -12.96 2.79 -5.96
CA ALA A 155 -12.39 1.66 -5.23
C ALA A 155 -13.37 1.10 -4.18
N PHE A 156 -14.13 1.97 -3.50
CA PHE A 156 -15.10 1.57 -2.48
C PHE A 156 -16.36 0.94 -3.07
N LYS A 157 -16.83 1.45 -4.23
CA LYS A 157 -18.04 0.92 -4.90
C LYS A 157 -17.98 -0.59 -5.08
N ARG A 158 -16.83 -1.14 -5.49
CA ARG A 158 -16.67 -2.58 -5.73
C ARG A 158 -16.84 -3.44 -4.46
N LEU A 159 -16.59 -2.88 -3.27
CA LEU A 159 -16.61 -3.63 -2.01
C LEU A 159 -18.01 -4.15 -1.64
N ASP A 160 -19.06 -3.51 -2.16
CA ASP A 160 -20.45 -3.96 -1.98
C ASP A 160 -20.96 -4.83 -3.13
N MET A 161 -20.19 -4.96 -4.20
CA MET A 161 -20.61 -5.72 -5.38
C MET A 161 -20.38 -7.21 -5.19
N THR A 162 -21.30 -8.02 -5.73
CA THR A 162 -21.10 -9.45 -5.95
C THR A 162 -20.89 -9.67 -7.44
N PHE A 163 -19.86 -10.38 -7.80
CA PHE A 163 -19.47 -10.68 -9.17
C PHE A 163 -19.78 -12.13 -9.47
N GLU A 164 -20.34 -12.42 -10.64
CA GLU A 164 -20.72 -13.78 -11.03
C GLU A 164 -19.50 -14.68 -11.24
N SER A 165 -18.35 -14.09 -11.62
CA SER A 165 -17.08 -14.79 -11.84
C SER A 165 -15.89 -13.88 -11.58
N PRO A 166 -14.67 -14.44 -11.46
CA PRO A 166 -13.44 -13.67 -11.44
C PRO A 166 -13.25 -12.80 -12.68
N GLU A 167 -13.71 -13.23 -13.85
CA GLU A 167 -13.64 -12.45 -15.09
C GLU A 167 -14.58 -11.22 -15.03
N ALA A 168 -15.78 -11.37 -14.44
CA ALA A 168 -16.68 -10.22 -14.19
C ALA A 168 -16.03 -9.19 -13.25
N TYR A 169 -15.20 -9.67 -12.29
CA TYR A 169 -14.41 -8.78 -11.45
C TYR A 169 -13.29 -8.07 -12.26
N LEU A 170 -12.64 -8.76 -13.20
CA LEU A 170 -11.66 -8.13 -14.09
C LEU A 170 -12.30 -7.07 -14.98
N ASP A 171 -13.52 -7.28 -15.48
CA ASP A 171 -14.22 -6.28 -16.31
C ASP A 171 -14.52 -4.99 -15.53
N PHE A 172 -14.69 -5.05 -14.22
CA PHE A 172 -14.79 -3.85 -13.39
C PHE A 172 -13.51 -3.01 -13.43
N TRP A 173 -12.32 -3.66 -13.42
CA TRP A 173 -11.03 -2.98 -13.45
C TRP A 173 -10.63 -2.56 -14.86
N PHE A 174 -10.96 -3.38 -15.86
CA PHE A 174 -10.55 -3.24 -17.26
C PHE A 174 -11.81 -3.30 -18.17
N PRO A 175 -12.72 -2.32 -18.07
CA PRO A 175 -14.00 -2.38 -18.73
C PRO A 175 -13.86 -2.52 -20.25
N GLY A 176 -14.59 -3.50 -20.80
CA GLY A 176 -14.64 -3.76 -22.23
C GLY A 176 -13.43 -4.47 -22.83
N GLN A 177 -12.43 -4.85 -22.02
CA GLN A 177 -11.26 -5.58 -22.53
C GLN A 177 -11.48 -7.10 -22.60
N ASN A 178 -12.55 -7.62 -21.98
CA ASN A 178 -12.90 -9.05 -21.96
C ASN A 178 -11.74 -9.97 -21.53
N LEU A 179 -10.94 -9.52 -20.56
CA LEU A 179 -9.78 -10.27 -20.07
C LEU A 179 -10.20 -11.49 -19.26
N LYS A 180 -9.45 -12.57 -19.41
CA LYS A 180 -9.49 -13.74 -18.53
C LYS A 180 -8.32 -13.69 -17.55
N MET A 181 -8.41 -14.41 -16.45
CA MET A 181 -7.30 -14.50 -15.49
C MET A 181 -6.02 -15.02 -16.14
N ASP A 182 -6.12 -15.97 -17.09
CA ASP A 182 -4.99 -16.54 -17.82
C ASP A 182 -4.35 -15.55 -18.82
N ASP A 183 -5.02 -14.47 -19.19
CA ASP A 183 -4.47 -13.43 -20.06
C ASP A 183 -3.54 -12.47 -19.30
N LEU A 184 -3.64 -12.46 -17.97
CA LEU A 184 -2.84 -11.58 -17.12
C LEU A 184 -1.48 -12.20 -16.78
N PRO A 185 -0.43 -11.37 -16.59
CA PRO A 185 0.76 -11.81 -15.89
C PRO A 185 0.40 -12.49 -14.56
N ARG A 186 1.05 -13.62 -14.26
CA ARG A 186 0.74 -14.44 -13.07
C ARG A 186 0.60 -13.62 -11.78
N ASP A 187 1.48 -12.64 -11.57
CA ASP A 187 1.47 -11.82 -10.36
C ASP A 187 0.19 -10.99 -10.23
N LEU A 188 -0.36 -10.54 -11.36
CA LEU A 188 -1.63 -9.81 -11.40
C LEU A 188 -2.82 -10.74 -11.26
N ALA A 189 -2.82 -11.88 -11.94
CA ALA A 189 -3.87 -12.89 -11.78
C ALA A 189 -3.98 -13.34 -10.32
N ASP A 190 -2.85 -13.65 -9.67
CA ASP A 190 -2.78 -14.03 -8.26
C ASP A 190 -3.32 -12.90 -7.34
N TYR A 191 -3.03 -11.63 -7.65
CA TYR A 191 -3.54 -10.49 -6.90
C TYR A 191 -5.07 -10.41 -6.95
N TYR A 192 -5.66 -10.45 -8.17
CA TYR A 192 -7.11 -10.34 -8.34
C TYR A 192 -7.86 -11.56 -7.79
N LEU A 193 -7.33 -12.76 -7.98
CA LEU A 193 -7.92 -13.98 -7.42
C LEU A 193 -7.90 -13.99 -5.90
N TYR A 194 -6.81 -13.55 -5.28
CA TYR A 194 -6.72 -13.49 -3.82
C TYR A 194 -7.65 -12.43 -3.21
N ASP A 195 -7.91 -11.33 -3.93
CA ASP A 195 -8.83 -10.29 -3.46
C ASP A 195 -10.28 -10.78 -3.33
N LEU A 196 -10.64 -11.86 -4.01
CA LEU A 196 -11.98 -12.43 -4.04
C LEU A 196 -12.18 -13.52 -2.98
N GLY A 197 -13.31 -13.45 -2.29
CA GLY A 197 -13.87 -14.52 -1.49
C GLY A 197 -15.15 -15.04 -2.12
N GLU A 198 -15.35 -16.37 -2.06
CA GLU A 198 -16.62 -16.97 -2.50
C GLU A 198 -17.74 -16.62 -1.52
N VAL A 199 -18.90 -16.26 -2.06
CA VAL A 199 -20.11 -15.94 -1.31
C VAL A 199 -21.32 -16.59 -2.02
N GLU A 200 -22.48 -16.58 -1.38
CA GLU A 200 -23.71 -16.99 -2.06
C GLU A 200 -23.96 -16.07 -3.27
N GLY A 201 -24.09 -16.66 -4.45
CA GLY A 201 -24.31 -15.93 -5.71
C GLY A 201 -23.04 -15.47 -6.42
N GLY A 202 -21.83 -15.86 -5.99
CA GLY A 202 -20.59 -15.57 -6.71
C GLY A 202 -19.41 -15.19 -5.86
N TYR A 203 -18.79 -14.06 -6.17
CA TYR A 203 -17.53 -13.61 -5.56
C TYR A 203 -17.67 -12.17 -5.06
N ARG A 204 -17.04 -11.88 -3.92
CA ARG A 204 -16.98 -10.52 -3.37
C ARG A 204 -15.55 -10.18 -2.95
N PRO A 205 -15.10 -8.91 -3.09
CA PRO A 205 -13.83 -8.47 -2.54
C PRO A 205 -13.72 -8.72 -1.04
N LYS A 206 -12.57 -9.20 -0.58
CA LYS A 206 -12.33 -9.50 0.84
C LYS A 206 -12.17 -8.25 1.70
N ALA A 207 -11.83 -7.10 1.11
CA ALA A 207 -11.70 -5.85 1.88
C ALA A 207 -13.08 -5.42 2.42
N SER A 208 -13.12 -5.07 3.72
CA SER A 208 -14.32 -4.57 4.38
C SER A 208 -14.60 -3.12 3.98
N ARG A 209 -15.85 -2.82 3.57
CA ARG A 209 -16.31 -1.46 3.32
C ARG A 209 -16.21 -0.58 4.57
N VAL A 210 -16.64 -1.11 5.70
CA VAL A 210 -16.56 -0.42 7.01
C VAL A 210 -15.12 -0.03 7.33
N ALA A 211 -14.18 -0.94 7.10
CA ALA A 211 -12.76 -0.66 7.31
C ALA A 211 -12.23 0.43 6.37
N ALA A 212 -12.58 0.34 5.07
CA ALA A 212 -12.13 1.32 4.09
C ALA A 212 -12.68 2.72 4.38
N GLU A 213 -13.95 2.84 4.73
CA GLU A 213 -14.57 4.12 5.08
C GLU A 213 -13.99 4.71 6.37
N ALA A 214 -13.78 3.89 7.39
CA ALA A 214 -13.18 4.34 8.66
C ALA A 214 -11.72 4.80 8.50
N ASP A 215 -10.97 4.20 7.57
CA ASP A 215 -9.58 4.58 7.28
C ASP A 215 -9.45 5.69 6.22
N SER A 216 -10.51 6.06 5.52
CA SER A 216 -10.46 7.10 4.48
C SER A 216 -9.85 8.44 4.97
N PRO A 217 -10.14 8.93 6.19
CA PRO A 217 -9.48 10.12 6.72
C PRO A 217 -7.96 9.99 6.86
N SER A 218 -7.42 8.77 6.92
CA SER A 218 -5.99 8.52 7.08
C SER A 218 -5.14 9.02 5.91
N VAL A 219 -5.71 9.11 4.71
CA VAL A 219 -5.03 9.60 3.51
C VAL A 219 -5.27 11.10 3.25
N SER A 220 -5.96 11.77 4.15
CA SER A 220 -6.30 13.19 4.03
C SER A 220 -6.22 13.93 5.36
N SER A 221 -7.31 13.97 6.11
CA SER A 221 -7.47 14.84 7.29
C SER A 221 -6.75 14.36 8.56
N THR A 222 -6.40 13.07 8.68
CA THR A 222 -5.68 12.53 9.85
C THR A 222 -4.26 12.07 9.52
N SER A 223 -3.78 12.26 8.28
CA SER A 223 -2.37 12.06 7.96
C SER A 223 -1.48 13.03 8.76
N PRO A 224 -0.20 12.68 9.02
CA PRO A 224 0.71 13.60 9.69
C PRO A 224 0.86 14.91 8.93
N ALA A 225 0.90 16.04 9.64
CA ALA A 225 1.30 17.30 9.05
C ALA A 225 2.79 17.30 8.69
N ALA A 226 3.22 18.16 7.77
CA ALA A 226 4.63 18.24 7.38
C ALA A 226 5.57 18.48 8.59
N GLU A 227 5.14 19.27 9.57
CA GLU A 227 5.93 19.50 10.80
C GLU A 227 6.06 18.25 11.66
N GLU A 228 5.01 17.43 11.75
CA GLU A 228 5.05 16.16 12.50
C GLU A 228 6.02 15.16 11.85
N MET A 229 6.15 15.19 10.52
CA MET A 229 7.08 14.31 9.78
C MET A 229 8.55 14.52 10.15
N ARG A 230 8.93 15.67 10.74
CA ARG A 230 10.29 15.89 11.28
C ARG A 230 10.66 14.90 12.39
N GLY A 231 9.68 14.27 13.01
CA GLY A 231 9.89 13.20 13.98
C GLY A 231 10.34 11.85 13.36
N VAL A 232 10.31 11.71 12.03
CA VAL A 232 10.79 10.50 11.35
C VAL A 232 12.31 10.52 11.33
N GLY A 233 12.93 9.70 12.19
CA GLY A 233 14.38 9.65 12.39
C GLY A 233 15.13 8.66 11.49
N CYS A 234 14.47 8.07 10.49
CA CYS A 234 15.08 7.07 9.62
C CYS A 234 15.10 7.52 8.15
N PRO A 235 16.01 6.96 7.32
CA PRO A 235 16.09 7.29 5.89
C PRO A 235 14.85 6.84 5.12
N VAL A 236 14.52 7.59 4.08
CA VAL A 236 13.34 7.40 3.23
C VAL A 236 13.75 7.21 1.77
N ALA A 237 13.14 6.24 1.09
CA ALA A 237 13.04 6.21 -0.37
C ALA A 237 11.62 6.61 -0.77
N LEU A 238 11.49 7.55 -1.68
CA LEU A 238 10.23 8.01 -2.25
C LEU A 238 10.12 7.56 -3.70
N VAL A 239 9.10 6.77 -4.00
CA VAL A 239 8.78 6.33 -5.35
C VAL A 239 7.41 6.89 -5.72
N ARG A 240 7.36 7.70 -6.77
CA ARG A 240 6.16 8.39 -7.23
C ARG A 240 5.71 7.86 -8.59
N ALA A 241 4.41 7.75 -8.82
CA ALA A 241 3.85 7.55 -10.14
C ALA A 241 3.66 8.92 -10.84
N SER A 242 3.92 8.98 -12.15
CA SER A 242 3.70 10.21 -12.93
C SER A 242 2.24 10.49 -13.25
N GLN A 243 1.33 9.55 -12.91
CA GLN A 243 -0.11 9.67 -13.07
C GLN A 243 -0.83 9.25 -11.78
N GLY A 244 -1.99 9.84 -11.53
CA GLY A 244 -2.82 9.51 -10.37
C GLY A 244 -3.56 8.18 -10.51
N PHE A 245 -4.85 8.12 -10.11
CA PHE A 245 -5.62 6.87 -10.15
C PHE A 245 -5.95 6.38 -11.55
N PHE A 246 -6.01 7.28 -12.52
CA PHE A 246 -6.44 6.96 -13.89
C PHE A 246 -5.35 7.38 -14.88
N PRO A 247 -5.26 6.70 -16.03
CA PRO A 247 -4.38 7.13 -17.10
C PRO A 247 -4.65 8.58 -17.50
N GLY A 248 -3.60 9.40 -17.53
CA GLY A 248 -3.68 10.82 -17.89
C GLY A 248 -4.19 11.75 -16.81
N SER A 249 -4.45 11.28 -15.58
CA SER A 249 -4.74 12.13 -14.44
C SER A 249 -3.44 12.64 -13.78
N ASP A 250 -3.53 13.78 -13.09
CA ASP A 250 -2.42 14.35 -12.36
C ASP A 250 -1.89 13.41 -11.29
N PRO A 251 -0.57 13.40 -11.00
CA PRO A 251 0.03 12.54 -9.99
C PRO A 251 -0.53 12.85 -8.59
N LEU A 252 -0.64 11.83 -7.73
CA LEU A 252 -1.08 12.04 -6.33
C LEU A 252 0.00 12.72 -5.49
N ILE A 253 1.27 12.52 -5.83
CA ILE A 253 2.39 13.24 -5.24
C ILE A 253 2.99 14.11 -6.35
N SER A 254 2.45 15.32 -6.50
CA SER A 254 2.98 16.36 -7.40
C SER A 254 4.39 16.79 -6.97
N ASP A 255 5.08 17.60 -7.77
CA ASP A 255 6.40 18.11 -7.38
C ASP A 255 6.30 19.03 -6.14
N GLU A 256 5.20 19.74 -5.97
CA GLU A 256 4.94 20.57 -4.79
C GLU A 256 4.76 19.73 -3.54
N VAL A 257 3.94 18.65 -3.61
CA VAL A 257 3.77 17.71 -2.51
C VAL A 257 5.08 17.01 -2.17
N ARG A 258 5.87 16.62 -3.19
CA ARG A 258 7.21 16.07 -3.01
C ARG A 258 8.13 17.06 -2.25
N ASP A 259 8.12 18.35 -2.60
CA ASP A 259 8.93 19.36 -1.93
C ASP A 259 8.50 19.54 -0.46
N MET A 260 7.21 19.47 -0.18
CA MET A 260 6.70 19.46 1.20
C MET A 260 7.19 18.23 1.99
N MET A 261 7.35 17.07 1.35
CA MET A 261 7.89 15.85 1.98
C MET A 261 9.41 15.93 2.17
N ALA A 262 10.13 16.47 1.20
CA ALA A 262 11.60 16.55 1.22
C ALA A 262 12.14 17.48 2.32
N GLY A 263 11.37 18.48 2.75
CA GLY A 263 11.77 19.38 3.84
C GLY A 263 11.93 18.69 5.20
N PRO A 264 10.97 17.89 5.66
CA PRO A 264 11.04 17.21 6.95
C PRO A 264 11.65 15.80 6.92
N LEU A 265 11.69 15.11 5.78
CA LEU A 265 12.14 13.71 5.67
C LEU A 265 13.57 13.61 5.11
N ASP A 266 14.36 12.65 5.61
CA ASP A 266 15.68 12.28 5.03
C ASP A 266 15.47 11.42 3.78
N ILE A 267 15.04 12.04 2.66
CA ILE A 267 14.83 11.33 1.39
C ILE A 267 16.19 11.11 0.73
N ARG A 268 16.67 9.87 0.75
CA ARG A 268 17.96 9.46 0.17
C ARG A 268 17.84 8.93 -1.25
N THR A 269 16.67 8.48 -1.63
CA THR A 269 16.38 7.98 -2.98
C THR A 269 15.02 8.50 -3.39
N GLU A 270 14.95 9.12 -4.58
CA GLU A 270 13.70 9.55 -5.19
C GLU A 270 13.61 8.98 -6.60
N ILE A 271 12.45 8.43 -6.95
CA ILE A 271 12.19 7.83 -8.25
C ILE A 271 10.83 8.28 -8.74
N LEU A 272 10.78 8.90 -9.91
CA LEU A 272 9.54 9.17 -10.65
C LEU A 272 9.38 8.08 -11.72
N LEU A 273 8.27 7.35 -11.67
CA LEU A 273 7.95 6.29 -12.62
C LEU A 273 7.12 6.87 -13.77
N GLU A 274 7.79 7.23 -14.85
CA GLU A 274 7.14 7.76 -16.04
C GLU A 274 6.16 6.75 -16.66
N GLY A 275 4.94 7.20 -16.95
CA GLY A 275 3.87 6.38 -17.51
C GLY A 275 3.15 5.47 -16.52
N ALA A 276 3.65 5.33 -15.29
CA ALA A 276 2.96 4.61 -14.24
C ALA A 276 1.83 5.44 -13.64
N ASN A 277 0.76 4.78 -13.25
CA ASN A 277 -0.26 5.35 -12.36
C ASN A 277 -0.19 4.71 -10.97
N HIS A 278 -1.02 5.21 -10.06
CA HIS A 278 -1.09 4.77 -8.67
C HIS A 278 -1.18 3.23 -8.48
N TYR A 279 -1.81 2.51 -9.39
CA TYR A 279 -1.94 1.05 -9.31
C TYR A 279 -0.83 0.32 -10.06
N THR A 280 -0.49 0.80 -11.27
CA THR A 280 0.45 0.09 -12.15
C THR A 280 1.89 0.16 -11.67
N MET A 281 2.26 1.12 -10.81
CA MET A 281 3.60 1.23 -10.24
C MET A 281 4.07 -0.04 -9.51
N LEU A 282 3.15 -0.87 -9.03
CA LEU A 282 3.42 -2.15 -8.39
C LEU A 282 3.47 -3.34 -9.37
N TRP A 283 3.17 -3.11 -10.64
CA TRP A 283 3.21 -4.15 -11.65
C TRP A 283 4.66 -4.53 -12.02
N PRO A 284 4.87 -5.74 -12.58
CA PRO A 284 6.22 -6.25 -12.86
C PRO A 284 7.10 -5.31 -13.68
N GLU A 285 6.52 -4.59 -14.64
CA GLU A 285 7.24 -3.67 -15.53
C GLU A 285 7.84 -2.49 -14.78
N TYR A 286 7.10 -1.87 -13.84
CA TYR A 286 7.57 -0.75 -13.06
C TYR A 286 8.35 -1.17 -11.82
N THR A 287 7.98 -2.30 -11.20
CA THR A 287 8.73 -2.87 -10.08
C THR A 287 10.18 -3.14 -10.47
N ARG A 288 10.46 -3.59 -11.70
CA ARG A 288 11.82 -3.79 -12.21
C ARG A 288 12.63 -2.50 -12.34
N VAL A 289 11.96 -1.34 -12.39
CA VAL A 289 12.61 -0.02 -12.47
C VAL A 289 12.99 0.46 -11.08
N TRP A 290 12.01 0.55 -10.15
CA TRP A 290 12.26 1.16 -8.86
C TRP A 290 12.95 0.24 -7.86
N ALA A 291 12.69 -1.03 -7.92
CA ALA A 291 13.11 -1.93 -6.87
C ALA A 291 14.65 -2.13 -6.83
N PRO A 292 15.40 -2.25 -7.95
CA PRO A 292 16.86 -2.28 -7.90
C PRO A 292 17.47 -1.02 -7.26
N GLU A 293 16.94 0.16 -7.59
CA GLU A 293 17.44 1.44 -7.08
C GLU A 293 17.28 1.56 -5.56
N VAL A 294 16.25 0.90 -5.00
CA VAL A 294 15.96 0.90 -3.57
C VAL A 294 16.75 -0.19 -2.84
N PHE A 295 16.89 -1.37 -3.43
CA PHE A 295 17.37 -2.56 -2.74
C PHE A 295 18.81 -2.97 -3.08
N ASP A 296 19.44 -2.45 -4.13
CA ASP A 296 20.74 -2.93 -4.60
C ASP A 296 21.76 -1.80 -4.97
N PRO A 297 22.66 -1.37 -4.11
CA PRO A 297 22.69 -1.64 -2.66
C PRO A 297 21.57 -0.91 -1.91
N PRO A 298 21.13 -1.42 -0.78
CA PRO A 298 19.99 -0.83 -0.10
C PRO A 298 20.27 0.62 0.30
N PHE A 299 19.35 1.53 -0.03
CA PHE A 299 19.51 2.97 0.23
C PHE A 299 19.73 3.31 1.72
N TRP A 300 19.20 2.48 2.61
CA TRP A 300 19.36 2.67 4.07
C TRP A 300 20.73 2.28 4.61
N SER A 301 21.58 1.68 3.83
CA SER A 301 22.97 1.34 4.18
C SER A 301 23.99 2.27 3.54
N ARG A 302 23.53 3.25 2.76
CA ARG A 302 24.36 4.26 2.08
C ARG A 302 24.69 5.45 2.98
#